data_63e0da1a3835aa48a1a3783fd4303c5a
#
_entry.id   63e0da1a3835aa48a1a3783fd4303c5a
#
_cell.length_a   1.000
_cell.length_b   1.000
_cell.length_c   1.000
_cell.angle_alpha   90.00
_cell.angle_beta   90.00
_cell.angle_gamma   90.00
#
_symmetry.space_group_name_H-M   'P 1'
#
loop_
_entity.id
_entity.type
_entity.pdbx_description
1 polymer ?
#
loop_
_entity_poly.entity_id
_entity_poly.type
_entity_poly.pdbx_seq_one_letter_code
_entity_poly.pdbx_strand_id
1 'polypeptide(L)'
;TLLSRCGIQVILSAPSTFNRYEASARMVMSDNICFPAKLVHSHIQDLIDRHVDRIFMPFVVFEKPDGGQNSYNCPIVTGYSEVVKSVQTTGIPIDAPTITFKDKQLLYKQCRDYLRPFGVDNSTLKMAFGEALAAMAEYEKRMAEYDKQVLTESAKQGRMTVLLAGRPYHADP
;
A
#
# COMPACT_ATOMS: atom_id res chain seq x y z
N THR A 1 9.83 2.50 4.87
CA THR A 1 10.60 2.71 6.12
C THR A 1 10.79 1.39 6.88
N LEU A 2 9.74 0.68 7.38
CA LEU A 2 9.90 -0.51 8.21
C LEU A 2 10.84 -1.56 7.58
N LEU A 3 10.50 -2.07 6.41
CA LEU A 3 11.26 -3.13 5.74
C LEU A 3 12.71 -2.71 5.46
N SER A 4 12.91 -1.49 4.94
CA SER A 4 14.26 -0.98 4.66
C SER A 4 15.11 -0.84 5.92
N ARG A 5 14.51 -0.45 7.07
CA ARG A 5 15.20 -0.37 8.37
C ARG A 5 15.51 -1.75 8.96
N CYS A 6 14.80 -2.76 8.52
CA CYS A 6 15.09 -4.17 8.84
C CYS A 6 16.11 -4.81 7.88
N GLY A 7 16.78 -4.04 7.04
CA GLY A 7 17.81 -4.54 6.11
C GLY A 7 17.24 -5.16 4.82
N ILE A 8 15.94 -5.04 4.55
CA ILE A 8 15.32 -5.57 3.35
C ILE A 8 15.34 -4.51 2.26
N GLN A 9 15.91 -4.82 1.10
CA GLN A 9 15.84 -3.95 -0.06
C GLN A 9 14.41 -3.91 -0.60
N VAL A 10 13.85 -2.71 -0.70
CA VAL A 10 12.46 -2.50 -1.13
C VAL A 10 12.46 -1.92 -2.53
N ILE A 11 11.80 -2.62 -3.45
CA ILE A 11 11.57 -2.18 -4.83
C ILE A 11 10.07 -1.92 -4.96
N LEU A 12 9.72 -0.70 -5.36
CA LEU A 12 8.33 -0.34 -5.66
C LEU A 12 8.06 -0.58 -7.14
N SER A 13 6.88 -1.07 -7.46
CA SER A 13 6.40 -1.11 -8.84
C SER A 13 6.30 0.30 -9.42
N ALA A 14 6.47 0.42 -10.71
CA ALA A 14 6.32 1.70 -11.39
C ALA A 14 4.86 2.19 -11.36
N PRO A 15 4.61 3.50 -11.50
CA PRO A 15 3.27 4.07 -11.54
C PRO A 15 2.39 3.40 -12.59
N SER A 16 1.08 3.36 -12.32
CA SER A 16 0.07 2.85 -13.25
C SER A 16 0.05 3.68 -14.52
N THR A 17 -0.08 3.02 -15.67
CA THR A 17 -0.37 3.65 -16.95
C THR A 17 -1.33 2.78 -17.74
N PHE A 18 -2.08 3.37 -18.67
CA PHE A 18 -2.99 2.60 -19.51
C PHE A 18 -2.28 1.51 -20.31
N ASN A 19 -1.12 1.81 -20.88
CA ASN A 19 -0.33 0.82 -21.64
C ASN A 19 0.10 -0.39 -20.79
N ARG A 20 0.46 -0.17 -19.52
CA ARG A 20 0.79 -1.25 -18.58
C ARG A 20 -0.43 -2.10 -18.22
N TYR A 21 -1.58 -1.44 -18.05
CA TYR A 21 -2.83 -2.15 -17.84
C TYR A 21 -3.16 -3.04 -19.05
N GLU A 22 -3.12 -2.52 -20.26
CA GLU A 22 -3.39 -3.32 -21.48
C GLU A 22 -2.47 -4.53 -21.61
N ALA A 23 -1.17 -4.35 -21.31
CA ALA A 23 -0.19 -5.44 -21.37
C ALA A 23 -0.53 -6.59 -20.40
N SER A 24 -1.16 -6.29 -19.25
CA SER A 24 -1.53 -7.26 -18.22
C SER A 24 -3.02 -7.65 -18.21
N ALA A 25 -3.84 -7.09 -19.09
CA ALA A 25 -5.29 -7.27 -19.09
C ALA A 25 -5.73 -8.74 -19.17
N ARG A 26 -4.94 -9.59 -19.82
CA ARG A 26 -5.20 -11.04 -19.92
C ARG A 26 -5.15 -11.80 -18.59
N MET A 27 -4.52 -11.22 -17.57
CA MET A 27 -4.42 -11.80 -16.23
C MET A 27 -5.62 -11.44 -15.35
N VAL A 28 -6.47 -10.53 -15.81
CA VAL A 28 -7.67 -10.11 -15.10
C VAL A 28 -8.74 -11.18 -15.26
N MET A 29 -9.11 -11.84 -14.16
CA MET A 29 -10.05 -12.96 -14.18
C MET A 29 -11.52 -12.58 -14.40
N SER A 30 -11.88 -11.32 -14.20
CA SER A 30 -13.26 -10.87 -14.32
C SER A 30 -13.35 -9.42 -14.80
N ASP A 31 -14.17 -9.19 -15.81
CA ASP A 31 -14.45 -7.85 -16.32
C ASP A 31 -15.25 -6.99 -15.32
N ASN A 32 -15.98 -7.64 -14.41
CA ASN A 32 -16.84 -6.98 -13.44
C ASN A 32 -16.12 -6.50 -12.18
N ILE A 33 -14.81 -6.73 -12.08
CA ILE A 33 -14.03 -6.25 -10.96
C ILE A 33 -13.71 -4.76 -11.10
N CYS A 34 -13.56 -4.05 -9.98
CA CYS A 34 -13.23 -2.64 -10.00
C CYS A 34 -11.84 -2.37 -10.65
N PHE A 35 -11.71 -1.23 -11.30
CA PHE A 35 -10.50 -0.89 -12.05
C PHE A 35 -9.19 -0.96 -11.22
N PRO A 36 -9.14 -0.50 -9.95
CA PRO A 36 -7.94 -0.65 -9.14
C PRO A 36 -7.47 -2.10 -8.96
N ALA A 37 -8.39 -3.03 -8.83
CA ALA A 37 -8.04 -4.45 -8.76
C ALA A 37 -7.45 -4.96 -10.08
N LYS A 38 -7.93 -4.45 -11.21
CA LYS A 38 -7.35 -4.76 -12.54
C LYS A 38 -5.91 -4.25 -12.66
N LEU A 39 -5.62 -3.05 -12.13
CA LEU A 39 -4.29 -2.45 -12.14
C LEU A 39 -3.26 -3.26 -11.34
N VAL A 40 -3.66 -3.97 -10.29
CA VAL A 40 -2.74 -4.77 -9.48
C VAL A 40 -1.92 -5.75 -10.32
N HIS A 41 -2.53 -6.36 -11.33
CA HIS A 41 -1.84 -7.33 -12.19
C HIS A 41 -0.65 -6.69 -12.94
N SER A 42 -0.78 -5.43 -13.37
CA SER A 42 0.32 -4.71 -14.01
C SER A 42 1.47 -4.39 -13.05
N HIS A 43 1.17 -4.09 -11.80
CA HIS A 43 2.19 -3.88 -10.77
C HIS A 43 2.93 -5.16 -10.41
N ILE A 44 2.21 -6.27 -10.31
CA ILE A 44 2.81 -7.59 -10.07
C ILE A 44 3.73 -7.98 -11.23
N GLN A 45 3.27 -7.80 -12.48
CA GLN A 45 4.08 -8.09 -13.66
C GLN A 45 5.35 -7.24 -13.71
N ASP A 46 5.26 -5.94 -13.41
CA ASP A 46 6.45 -5.06 -13.36
C ASP A 46 7.49 -5.54 -12.33
N LEU A 47 7.05 -6.02 -11.16
CA LEU A 47 7.97 -6.57 -10.16
C LEU A 47 8.58 -7.91 -10.59
N ILE A 48 7.81 -8.76 -11.26
CA ILE A 48 8.30 -10.02 -11.85
C ILE A 48 9.39 -9.74 -12.89
N ASP A 49 9.14 -8.79 -13.79
CA ASP A 49 10.08 -8.40 -14.84
C ASP A 49 11.38 -7.80 -14.28
N ARG A 50 11.33 -7.25 -13.07
CA ARG A 50 12.51 -6.76 -12.33
C ARG A 50 13.19 -7.84 -11.50
N HIS A 51 12.75 -9.09 -11.59
CA HIS A 51 13.36 -10.24 -10.92
C HIS A 51 13.50 -10.06 -9.40
N VAL A 52 12.44 -9.56 -8.76
CA VAL A 52 12.42 -9.47 -7.29
C VAL A 52 12.36 -10.87 -6.66
N ASP A 53 12.98 -11.04 -5.50
CA ASP A 53 12.99 -12.32 -4.79
C ASP A 53 11.62 -12.70 -4.22
N ARG A 54 10.82 -11.69 -3.83
CA ARG A 54 9.49 -11.84 -3.21
C ARG A 54 8.64 -10.61 -3.47
N ILE A 55 7.33 -10.81 -3.49
CA ILE A 55 6.36 -9.71 -3.60
C ILE A 55 5.59 -9.63 -2.28
N PHE A 56 5.63 -8.47 -1.62
CA PHE A 56 4.88 -8.19 -0.41
C PHE A 56 3.54 -7.55 -0.76
N MET A 57 2.45 -8.28 -0.55
CA MET A 57 1.08 -7.85 -0.84
C MET A 57 0.16 -8.19 0.35
N PRO A 58 0.18 -7.40 1.44
CA PRO A 58 -0.50 -7.74 2.67
C PRO A 58 -2.03 -7.67 2.56
N PHE A 59 -2.72 -8.47 3.38
CA PHE A 59 -4.14 -8.28 3.69
C PHE A 59 -4.29 -7.15 4.69
N VAL A 60 -4.68 -5.97 4.25
CA VAL A 60 -4.94 -4.85 5.15
C VAL A 60 -6.43 -4.82 5.50
N VAL A 61 -6.77 -5.26 6.71
CA VAL A 61 -8.17 -5.37 7.15
C VAL A 61 -8.70 -4.02 7.62
N PHE A 62 -7.92 -3.31 8.45
CA PHE A 62 -8.24 -1.97 8.94
C PHE A 62 -7.12 -1.00 8.58
N GLU A 63 -7.50 0.15 8.03
CA GLU A 63 -6.53 1.18 7.61
C GLU A 63 -6.26 2.23 8.69
N LYS A 64 -7.27 2.59 9.49
CA LYS A 64 -7.13 3.68 10.48
C LYS A 64 -7.12 3.16 11.90
N PRO A 65 -6.24 3.69 12.76
CA PRO A 65 -6.35 3.51 14.19
C PRO A 65 -7.56 4.31 14.71
N ASP A 66 -8.26 3.77 15.66
CA ASP A 66 -9.23 4.39 16.56
C ASP A 66 -10.46 5.15 16.06
N GLY A 67 -11.58 4.86 16.73
CA GLY A 67 -12.81 5.66 16.82
C GLY A 67 -13.70 5.66 15.58
N GLY A 68 -13.20 5.30 14.45
CA GLY A 68 -14.00 5.08 13.26
C GLY A 68 -14.72 3.73 13.34
N GLN A 69 -15.97 3.71 13.75
CA GLN A 69 -16.82 2.56 13.47
C GLN A 69 -16.78 2.35 11.95
N ASN A 70 -16.45 1.13 11.50
CA ASN A 70 -16.43 0.75 10.07
C ASN A 70 -15.24 1.24 9.23
N SER A 71 -14.02 1.25 9.75
CA SER A 71 -12.82 1.47 8.92
C SER A 71 -12.27 0.18 8.28
N TYR A 72 -13.16 -0.75 7.94
CA TYR A 72 -12.79 -1.93 7.16
C TYR A 72 -12.48 -1.55 5.73
N ASN A 73 -11.42 -2.13 5.20
CA ASN A 73 -11.17 -2.04 3.78
C ASN A 73 -12.18 -2.86 2.97
N CYS A 74 -12.34 -2.49 1.71
CA CYS A 74 -13.12 -3.25 0.74
C CYS A 74 -12.63 -4.71 0.69
N PRO A 75 -13.52 -5.71 0.58
CA PRO A 75 -13.14 -7.11 0.45
C PRO A 75 -12.14 -7.40 -0.67
N ILE A 76 -12.21 -6.65 -1.77
CA ILE A 76 -11.23 -6.74 -2.85
C ILE A 76 -9.83 -6.34 -2.36
N VAL A 77 -9.69 -5.22 -1.67
CA VAL A 77 -8.41 -4.79 -1.09
C VAL A 77 -7.90 -5.82 -0.09
N THR A 78 -8.79 -6.34 0.74
CA THR A 78 -8.42 -7.29 1.79
C THR A 78 -7.99 -8.66 1.23
N GLY A 79 -8.65 -9.18 0.19
CA GLY A 79 -8.47 -10.57 -0.25
C GLY A 79 -7.77 -10.76 -1.60
N TYR A 80 -7.41 -9.69 -2.30
CA TYR A 80 -6.99 -9.78 -3.70
C TYR A 80 -5.63 -10.45 -3.91
N SER A 81 -4.79 -10.51 -2.90
CA SER A 81 -3.53 -11.24 -2.94
C SER A 81 -3.72 -12.73 -3.26
N GLU A 82 -4.79 -13.37 -2.80
CA GLU A 82 -5.09 -14.77 -3.13
C GLU A 82 -5.52 -14.93 -4.59
N VAL A 83 -6.26 -13.96 -5.13
CA VAL A 83 -6.61 -13.94 -6.56
C VAL A 83 -5.34 -13.81 -7.40
N VAL A 84 -4.45 -12.89 -7.04
CA VAL A 84 -3.17 -12.73 -7.75
C VAL A 84 -2.34 -14.01 -7.70
N LYS A 85 -2.22 -14.65 -6.54
CA LYS A 85 -1.51 -15.93 -6.41
C LYS A 85 -2.07 -17.02 -7.31
N SER A 86 -3.39 -17.06 -7.51
CA SER A 86 -4.03 -18.10 -8.32
C SER A 86 -3.75 -17.98 -9.83
N VAL A 87 -3.41 -16.78 -10.30
CA VAL A 87 -3.14 -16.51 -11.72
C VAL A 87 -1.65 -16.40 -12.05
N GLN A 88 -0.78 -16.23 -11.03
CA GLN A 88 0.66 -16.14 -11.23
C GLN A 88 1.32 -17.51 -11.27
N THR A 89 2.09 -17.75 -12.35
CA THR A 89 2.78 -19.03 -12.60
C THR A 89 4.30 -18.92 -12.52
N THR A 90 4.84 -17.75 -12.19
CA THR A 90 6.28 -17.46 -12.26
C THR A 90 7.11 -18.07 -11.12
N GLY A 91 6.48 -18.63 -10.09
CA GLY A 91 7.16 -19.20 -8.93
C GLY A 91 7.72 -18.16 -7.92
N ILE A 92 7.61 -16.86 -8.19
CA ILE A 92 8.01 -15.82 -7.22
C ILE A 92 7.00 -15.82 -6.06
N PRO A 93 7.46 -15.97 -4.80
CA PRO A 93 6.58 -15.96 -3.64
C PRO A 93 5.83 -14.64 -3.50
N ILE A 94 4.52 -14.69 -3.32
CA ILE A 94 3.69 -13.54 -2.97
C ILE A 94 3.32 -13.68 -1.49
N ASP A 95 3.89 -12.82 -0.67
CA ASP A 95 3.64 -12.78 0.76
C ASP A 95 2.41 -11.94 1.07
N ALA A 96 1.43 -12.54 1.72
CA ALA A 96 0.16 -11.90 2.05
C ALA A 96 -0.11 -11.95 3.57
N PRO A 97 0.76 -11.37 4.41
CA PRO A 97 0.48 -11.34 5.84
C PRO A 97 -0.74 -10.48 6.15
N THR A 98 -1.53 -10.90 7.12
CA THR A 98 -2.64 -10.08 7.62
C THR A 98 -2.09 -8.93 8.44
N ILE A 99 -2.46 -7.71 8.08
CA ILE A 99 -2.03 -6.46 8.73
C ILE A 99 -3.27 -5.67 9.14
N THR A 100 -3.24 -5.09 10.33
CA THR A 100 -4.26 -4.14 10.79
C THR A 100 -3.62 -2.94 11.45
N PHE A 101 -4.06 -1.75 11.10
CA PHE A 101 -3.63 -0.50 11.72
C PHE A 101 -4.52 -0.08 12.90
N LYS A 102 -5.58 -0.84 13.19
CA LYS A 102 -6.53 -0.53 14.28
C LYS A 102 -5.88 -0.56 15.66
N ASP A 103 -4.97 -1.51 15.89
CA ASP A 103 -4.30 -1.71 17.16
C ASP A 103 -2.79 -1.78 16.97
N LYS A 104 -2.07 -0.87 17.62
CA LYS A 104 -0.62 -0.75 17.49
C LYS A 104 0.14 -1.99 18.00
N GLN A 105 -0.36 -2.65 19.05
CA GLN A 105 0.30 -3.83 19.62
C GLN A 105 0.11 -5.02 18.69
N LEU A 106 -1.09 -5.17 18.14
CA LEU A 106 -1.40 -6.20 17.16
C LEU A 106 -0.60 -5.98 15.87
N LEU A 107 -0.52 -4.74 15.38
CA LEU A 107 0.31 -4.39 14.22
C LEU A 107 1.78 -4.77 14.45
N TYR A 108 2.34 -4.42 15.62
CA TYR A 108 3.70 -4.79 15.98
C TYR A 108 3.90 -6.31 15.96
N LYS A 109 2.97 -7.05 16.56
CA LYS A 109 3.00 -8.53 16.56
C LYS A 109 2.96 -9.09 15.14
N GLN A 110 2.08 -8.60 14.29
CA GLN A 110 1.96 -9.04 12.88
C GLN A 110 3.25 -8.74 12.09
N CYS A 111 3.84 -7.57 12.26
CA CYS A 111 5.13 -7.22 11.66
C CYS A 111 6.25 -8.15 12.16
N ARG A 112 6.30 -8.43 13.45
CA ARG A 112 7.29 -9.34 14.04
C ARG A 112 7.14 -10.76 13.48
N ASP A 113 5.93 -11.28 13.46
CA ASP A 113 5.67 -12.65 13.03
C ASP A 113 6.00 -12.83 11.53
N TYR A 114 5.80 -11.77 10.71
CA TYR A 114 6.20 -11.76 9.31
C TYR A 114 7.72 -11.63 9.12
N LEU A 115 8.39 -10.77 9.89
CA LEU A 115 9.81 -10.46 9.70
C LEU A 115 10.77 -11.45 10.35
N ARG A 116 10.32 -12.20 11.35
CA ARG A 116 11.12 -13.19 12.06
C ARG A 116 11.79 -14.25 11.16
N PRO A 117 11.10 -14.83 10.15
CA PRO A 117 11.74 -15.78 9.23
C PRO A 117 12.88 -15.20 8.40
N PHE A 118 12.95 -13.88 8.27
CA PHE A 118 14.03 -13.16 7.56
C PHE A 118 15.22 -12.81 8.46
N GLY A 119 15.25 -13.33 9.70
CA GLY A 119 16.36 -13.12 10.63
C GLY A 119 16.34 -11.76 11.35
N VAL A 120 15.25 -11.00 11.25
CA VAL A 120 15.13 -9.72 11.95
C VAL A 120 14.95 -9.96 13.45
N ASP A 121 15.89 -9.44 14.24
CA ASP A 121 15.83 -9.53 15.70
C ASP A 121 14.84 -8.52 16.31
N ASN A 122 14.46 -8.76 17.57
CA ASN A 122 13.47 -7.93 18.26
C ASN A 122 13.94 -6.47 18.49
N SER A 123 15.23 -6.23 18.64
CA SER A 123 15.78 -4.89 18.88
C SER A 123 15.71 -4.05 17.60
N THR A 124 16.16 -4.61 16.50
CA THR A 124 16.07 -4.01 15.17
C THR A 124 14.61 -3.73 14.79
N LEU A 125 13.73 -4.71 15.01
CA LEU A 125 12.31 -4.52 14.73
C LEU A 125 11.68 -3.41 15.56
N LYS A 126 11.97 -3.37 16.87
CA LYS A 126 11.41 -2.32 17.76
C LYS A 126 11.80 -0.92 17.32
N MET A 127 13.06 -0.73 16.96
CA MET A 127 13.57 0.53 16.44
C MET A 127 12.92 0.89 15.10
N ALA A 128 12.96 -0.03 14.13
CA ALA A 128 12.41 0.16 12.79
C ALA A 128 10.90 0.44 12.80
N PHE A 129 10.16 -0.21 13.70
CA PHE A 129 8.73 0.01 13.88
C PHE A 129 8.44 1.40 14.44
N GLY A 130 9.20 1.86 15.43
CA GLY A 130 9.09 3.22 15.98
C GLY A 130 9.35 4.28 14.89
N GLU A 131 10.41 4.11 14.12
CA GLU A 131 10.75 5.02 13.01
C GLU A 131 9.69 5.00 11.89
N ALA A 132 9.10 3.84 11.60
CA ALA A 132 8.04 3.74 10.59
C ALA A 132 6.77 4.50 11.02
N LEU A 133 6.38 4.38 12.28
CA LEU A 133 5.25 5.15 12.82
C LEU A 133 5.52 6.65 12.84
N ALA A 134 6.74 7.06 13.22
CA ALA A 134 7.14 8.46 13.19
C ALA A 134 7.12 9.02 11.75
N ALA A 135 7.61 8.27 10.78
CA ALA A 135 7.59 8.65 9.37
C ALA A 135 6.15 8.80 8.83
N MET A 136 5.23 7.95 9.27
CA MET A 136 3.81 8.04 8.90
C MET A 136 3.17 9.30 9.49
N ALA A 137 3.39 9.56 10.78
CA ALA A 137 2.88 10.77 11.43
C ALA A 137 3.45 12.07 10.81
N GLU A 138 4.72 12.06 10.44
CA GLU A 138 5.34 13.21 9.75
C GLU A 138 4.75 13.43 8.36
N TYR A 139 4.48 12.34 7.62
CA TYR A 139 3.80 12.43 6.32
C TYR A 139 2.41 13.06 6.47
N GLU A 140 1.59 12.58 7.39
CA GLU A 140 0.24 13.10 7.64
C GLU A 140 0.29 14.59 8.02
N LYS A 141 1.22 14.98 8.88
CA LYS A 141 1.44 16.37 9.27
C LYS A 141 1.79 17.24 8.06
N ARG A 142 2.74 16.81 7.23
CA ARG A 142 3.16 17.55 6.03
C ARG A 142 2.03 17.70 5.02
N MET A 143 1.19 16.67 4.83
CA MET A 143 0.02 16.76 3.98
C MET A 143 -0.98 17.79 4.50
N ALA A 144 -1.30 17.77 5.79
CA ALA A 144 -2.19 18.76 6.40
C ALA A 144 -1.65 20.20 6.31
N GLU A 145 -0.34 20.39 6.48
CA GLU A 145 0.31 21.69 6.30
C GLU A 145 0.25 22.16 4.84
N TYR A 146 0.49 21.29 3.89
CA TYR A 146 0.39 21.59 2.46
C TYR A 146 -1.04 21.99 2.07
N ASP A 147 -2.05 21.24 2.50
CA ASP A 147 -3.46 21.54 2.25
C ASP A 147 -3.84 22.92 2.80
N LYS A 148 -3.42 23.24 4.03
CA LYS A 148 -3.63 24.52 4.65
C LYS A 148 -2.94 25.67 3.88
N GLN A 149 -1.74 25.43 3.39
CA GLN A 149 -1.00 26.38 2.55
C GLN A 149 -1.75 26.66 1.26
N VAL A 150 -2.19 25.63 0.53
CA VAL A 150 -2.95 25.76 -0.72
C VAL A 150 -4.22 26.58 -0.51
N LEU A 151 -4.99 26.29 0.54
CA LEU A 151 -6.21 27.07 0.87
C LEU A 151 -5.89 28.53 1.16
N THR A 152 -4.85 28.79 1.96
CA THR A 152 -4.45 30.15 2.35
C THR A 152 -3.98 30.97 1.15
N GLU A 153 -3.16 30.40 0.28
CA GLU A 153 -2.64 31.07 -0.90
C GLU A 153 -3.73 31.33 -1.93
N SER A 154 -4.64 30.37 -2.15
CA SER A 154 -5.79 30.54 -3.04
C SER A 154 -6.69 31.68 -2.59
N ALA A 155 -6.99 31.76 -1.28
CA ALA A 155 -7.79 32.83 -0.71
C ALA A 155 -7.12 34.22 -0.89
N LYS A 156 -5.80 34.32 -0.65
CA LYS A 156 -5.04 35.57 -0.84
C LYS A 156 -5.03 36.06 -2.30
N GLN A 157 -5.06 35.11 -3.24
CA GLN A 157 -5.00 35.39 -4.67
C GLN A 157 -6.41 35.54 -5.31
N GLY A 158 -7.48 35.44 -4.53
CA GLY A 158 -8.85 35.43 -5.03
C GLY A 158 -9.16 34.27 -5.98
N ARG A 159 -8.42 33.16 -5.87
CA ARG A 159 -8.62 31.98 -6.72
C ARG A 159 -9.69 31.08 -6.12
N MET A 160 -10.49 30.49 -7.00
CA MET A 160 -11.44 29.45 -6.61
C MET A 160 -10.67 28.18 -6.17
N THR A 161 -11.02 27.64 -5.02
CA THR A 161 -10.53 26.34 -4.58
C THR A 161 -11.60 25.27 -4.82
N VAL A 162 -11.24 24.19 -5.49
CA VAL A 162 -12.12 23.06 -5.78
C VAL A 162 -11.67 21.87 -4.97
N LEU A 163 -12.56 21.32 -4.14
CA LEU A 163 -12.32 20.05 -3.47
C LEU A 163 -12.63 18.90 -4.44
N LEU A 164 -11.60 18.15 -4.82
CA LEU A 164 -11.78 16.91 -5.56
C LEU A 164 -11.95 15.78 -4.57
N ALA A 165 -13.17 15.27 -4.44
CA ALA A 165 -13.49 14.13 -3.59
C ALA A 165 -13.60 12.86 -4.44
N GLY A 166 -12.69 11.92 -4.21
CA GLY A 166 -12.65 10.67 -4.97
C GLY A 166 -11.68 9.67 -4.35
N ARG A 167 -11.53 8.53 -4.99
CA ARG A 167 -10.50 7.56 -4.63
C ARG A 167 -9.18 7.95 -5.31
N PRO A 168 -8.00 7.60 -4.71
CA PRO A 168 -6.69 8.01 -5.23
C PRO A 168 -6.47 7.71 -6.72
N TYR A 169 -6.94 6.58 -7.20
CA TYR A 169 -6.78 6.18 -8.60
C TYR A 169 -7.56 7.04 -9.62
N HIS A 170 -8.45 7.93 -9.17
CA HIS A 170 -9.09 8.89 -10.06
C HIS A 170 -8.14 10.06 -10.44
N ALA A 171 -7.04 10.20 -9.71
CA ALA A 171 -6.02 11.23 -9.96
C ALA A 171 -4.74 10.64 -10.61
N ASP A 172 -4.70 9.34 -10.89
CA ASP A 172 -3.58 8.71 -11.59
C ASP A 172 -3.53 9.20 -13.05
N PRO A 173 -2.32 9.45 -13.58
CA PRO A 173 -2.14 9.91 -14.96
C PRO A 173 -2.52 8.87 -16.00
#